data_c6c2b55eefb4a666518d5eba6fb7a3ae
#
_entry.id   c6c2b55eefb4a666518d5eba6fb7a3ae
#
_cell.length_a   1.000
_cell.length_b   1.000
_cell.length_c   1.000
_cell.angle_alpha   90.00
_cell.angle_beta   90.00
_cell.angle_gamma   90.00
#
_symmetry.space_group_name_H-M   'P 1'
#
loop_
_entity.id
_entity.type
_entity.pdbx_description
1 polymer ?
#
loop_
_entity_poly.entity_id
_entity_poly.type
_entity_poly.pdbx_seq_one_letter_code
_entity_poly.pdbx_strand_id
1 'polypeptide(L)'
;MKKIGLLSDTHGCWDERYLQYFVACDEVWHAGDIGSLEILERFSAAGKVVRAVYGNIDGQDVRQHYKKILKFQCEDVKIVMTHIGGYPKRYAPGIKEVLYLEKPQLFVCGHSHILKAAYDPEMKVMCLNPGAAGTFGFHKVRTLMRFVIDGAKIRDLEVIELGNRAD
;
A
#
# COMPACT_ATOMS: atom_id res chain seq x y z
N MET A 1 -3.48 -15.31 11.75
CA MET A 1 -2.24 -14.58 11.34
C MET A 1 -2.22 -14.46 9.83
N LYS A 2 -1.98 -13.25 9.33
CA LYS A 2 -1.85 -12.96 7.90
C LYS A 2 -0.55 -12.24 7.61
N LYS A 3 0.17 -12.72 6.61
CA LYS A 3 1.39 -12.07 6.11
C LYS A 3 1.02 -11.19 4.93
N ILE A 4 1.42 -9.93 4.99
CA ILE A 4 1.00 -8.89 4.04
C ILE A 4 2.22 -8.38 3.28
N GLY A 5 2.09 -8.36 1.96
CA GLY A 5 3.00 -7.61 1.09
C GLY A 5 2.34 -6.29 0.69
N LEU A 6 3.06 -5.20 0.83
CA LEU A 6 2.56 -3.86 0.53
C LEU A 6 3.46 -3.17 -0.47
N LEU A 7 2.86 -2.67 -1.54
CA LEU A 7 3.56 -1.87 -2.56
C LEU A 7 2.67 -0.75 -3.08
N SER A 8 3.29 0.19 -3.77
CA SER A 8 2.59 1.33 -4.37
C SER A 8 3.39 1.89 -5.54
N ASP A 9 2.71 2.67 -6.37
CA ASP A 9 3.37 3.49 -7.39
C ASP A 9 4.26 2.66 -8.32
N THR A 10 3.67 1.59 -8.86
CA THR A 10 4.33 0.72 -9.85
C THR A 10 4.34 1.35 -11.24
N HIS A 11 3.37 2.22 -11.55
CA HIS A 11 3.26 2.93 -12.84
C HIS A 11 3.46 2.00 -14.04
N GLY A 12 2.84 0.81 -13.99
CA GLY A 12 2.93 -0.18 -15.06
C GLY A 12 4.19 -1.03 -15.07
N CYS A 13 5.12 -0.81 -14.15
CA CYS A 13 6.36 -1.58 -14.05
C CYS A 13 6.11 -2.90 -13.31
N TRP A 14 6.28 -4.01 -14.02
CA TRP A 14 6.33 -5.32 -13.40
C TRP A 14 7.79 -5.71 -13.13
N ASP A 15 8.03 -6.25 -11.95
CA ASP A 15 9.33 -6.77 -11.53
C ASP A 15 9.11 -8.13 -10.85
N GLU A 16 9.73 -9.19 -11.39
CA GLU A 16 9.57 -10.54 -10.84
C GLU A 16 9.96 -10.62 -9.37
N ARG A 17 10.79 -9.72 -8.88
CA ARG A 17 11.18 -9.67 -7.48
C ARG A 17 9.99 -9.34 -6.56
N TYR A 18 8.95 -8.71 -7.06
CA TYR A 18 7.72 -8.52 -6.27
C TYR A 18 7.19 -9.86 -5.77
N LEU A 19 7.06 -10.84 -6.67
CA LEU A 19 6.62 -12.19 -6.29
C LEU A 19 7.63 -12.93 -5.42
N GLN A 20 8.92 -12.74 -5.69
CA GLN A 20 9.96 -13.38 -4.89
C GLN A 20 9.90 -12.92 -3.43
N TYR A 21 9.79 -11.62 -3.21
CA TYR A 21 9.72 -11.07 -1.85
C TYR A 21 8.38 -11.33 -1.19
N PHE A 22 7.30 -11.46 -1.95
CA PHE A 22 5.96 -11.71 -1.43
C PHE A 22 5.57 -13.19 -1.45
N VAL A 23 6.51 -14.09 -1.71
CA VAL A 23 6.21 -15.52 -1.84
C VAL A 23 5.48 -16.09 -0.61
N ALA A 24 5.87 -15.68 0.58
CA ALA A 24 5.26 -16.12 1.84
C ALA A 24 4.04 -15.28 2.26
N CYS A 25 3.68 -14.25 1.51
CA CYS A 25 2.56 -13.39 1.86
C CYS A 25 1.22 -14.03 1.47
N ASP A 26 0.24 -13.89 2.33
CA ASP A 26 -1.14 -14.32 2.08
C ASP A 26 -1.89 -13.31 1.22
N GLU A 27 -1.66 -12.04 1.47
CA GLU A 27 -2.29 -10.93 0.76
C GLU A 27 -1.24 -9.97 0.21
N VAL A 28 -1.59 -9.32 -0.90
CA VAL A 28 -0.82 -8.23 -1.49
C VAL A 28 -1.73 -7.01 -1.58
N TRP A 29 -1.29 -5.91 -0.98
CA TRP A 29 -2.01 -4.64 -0.99
C TRP A 29 -1.26 -3.63 -1.84
N HIS A 30 -1.98 -2.97 -2.76
CA HIS A 30 -1.43 -1.95 -3.65
C HIS A 30 -2.10 -0.61 -3.39
N ALA A 31 -1.32 0.38 -3.02
CA ALA A 31 -1.81 1.70 -2.61
C ALA A 31 -1.96 2.71 -3.76
N GLY A 32 -2.14 2.24 -5.00
CA GLY A 32 -2.51 3.10 -6.14
C GLY A 32 -1.36 3.48 -7.06
N ASP A 33 -1.70 4.16 -8.15
CA ASP A 33 -0.83 4.41 -9.29
C ASP A 33 -0.26 3.09 -9.83
N ILE A 34 -1.18 2.19 -10.13
CA ILE A 34 -0.88 0.83 -10.56
C ILE A 34 -0.32 0.85 -11.98
N GLY A 35 -1.01 1.57 -12.86
CA GLY A 35 -0.63 1.77 -14.25
C GLY A 35 -1.11 0.66 -15.19
N SER A 36 -1.26 -0.57 -14.71
CA SER A 36 -1.74 -1.69 -15.49
C SER A 36 -2.40 -2.74 -14.59
N LEU A 37 -3.62 -3.17 -14.95
CA LEU A 37 -4.33 -4.25 -14.24
C LEU A 37 -3.53 -5.55 -14.24
N GLU A 38 -2.68 -5.77 -15.22
CA GLU A 38 -1.84 -6.97 -15.31
C GLU A 38 -1.00 -7.20 -14.06
N ILE A 39 -0.53 -6.12 -13.42
CA ILE A 39 0.24 -6.21 -12.18
C ILE A 39 -0.56 -6.92 -11.09
N LEU A 40 -1.82 -6.51 -10.91
CA LEU A 40 -2.70 -7.11 -9.91
C LEU A 40 -3.11 -8.53 -10.30
N GLU A 41 -3.34 -8.77 -11.58
CA GLU A 41 -3.67 -10.09 -12.11
C GLU A 41 -2.55 -11.10 -11.87
N ARG A 42 -1.30 -10.68 -11.97
CA ARG A 42 -0.14 -11.53 -11.70
C ARG A 42 -0.09 -11.97 -10.24
N PHE A 43 -0.40 -11.08 -9.30
CA PHE A 43 -0.50 -11.45 -7.89
C PHE A 43 -1.66 -12.41 -7.64
N SER A 44 -2.81 -12.17 -8.25
CA SER A 44 -3.98 -13.07 -8.12
C SER A 44 -3.68 -14.45 -8.71
N ALA A 45 -3.02 -14.52 -9.86
CA ALA A 45 -2.62 -15.78 -10.50
C ALA A 45 -1.62 -16.57 -9.63
N ALA A 46 -0.84 -15.87 -8.80
CA ALA A 46 0.08 -16.50 -7.84
C ALA A 46 -0.62 -16.93 -6.54
N GLY A 47 -1.95 -16.88 -6.49
CA GLY A 47 -2.74 -17.33 -5.35
C GLY A 47 -2.86 -16.30 -4.21
N LYS A 48 -2.47 -15.05 -4.45
CA LYS A 48 -2.57 -14.00 -3.43
C LYS A 48 -3.96 -13.38 -3.40
N VAL A 49 -4.44 -13.04 -2.21
CA VAL A 49 -5.59 -12.15 -2.07
C VAL A 49 -5.08 -10.74 -2.36
N VAL A 50 -5.69 -10.07 -3.35
CA VAL A 50 -5.26 -8.74 -3.78
C VAL A 50 -6.26 -7.70 -3.30
N ARG A 51 -5.76 -6.67 -2.62
CA ARG A 51 -6.52 -5.50 -2.25
C ARG A 51 -5.82 -4.27 -2.82
N ALA A 52 -6.57 -3.40 -3.46
CA ALA A 52 -5.98 -2.25 -4.11
C ALA A 52 -6.92 -1.05 -4.13
N VAL A 53 -6.34 0.13 -4.26
CA VAL A 53 -7.05 1.36 -4.60
C VAL A 53 -6.47 1.90 -5.91
N TYR A 54 -7.23 2.72 -6.63
CA TYR A 54 -6.67 3.43 -7.77
C TYR A 54 -5.98 4.71 -7.32
N GLY A 55 -4.99 5.14 -8.09
CA GLY A 55 -4.29 6.40 -7.89
C GLY A 55 -4.65 7.43 -8.95
N ASN A 56 -4.00 8.59 -8.88
CA ASN A 56 -4.31 9.72 -9.76
C ASN A 56 -3.96 9.46 -11.23
N ILE A 57 -2.99 8.57 -11.51
CA ILE A 57 -2.63 8.26 -12.91
C ILE A 57 -3.46 7.12 -13.50
N ASP A 58 -4.20 6.40 -12.69
CA ASP A 58 -4.95 5.23 -13.14
C ASP A 58 -6.17 5.63 -13.97
N GLY A 59 -6.35 4.93 -15.10
CA GLY A 59 -7.43 5.16 -16.03
C GLY A 59 -8.70 4.38 -15.71
N GLN A 60 -9.66 4.42 -16.64
CA GLN A 60 -10.98 3.82 -16.45
C GLN A 60 -10.94 2.31 -16.23
N ASP A 61 -10.03 1.61 -16.87
CA ASP A 61 -9.86 0.17 -16.71
C ASP A 61 -9.61 -0.22 -15.25
N VAL A 62 -8.76 0.55 -14.56
CA VAL A 62 -8.47 0.35 -13.14
C VAL A 62 -9.61 0.86 -12.27
N ARG A 63 -10.11 2.07 -12.55
CA ARG A 63 -11.13 2.72 -11.72
C ARG A 63 -12.48 1.98 -11.71
N GLN A 64 -12.78 1.24 -12.75
CA GLN A 64 -13.99 0.40 -12.81
C GLN A 64 -13.93 -0.78 -11.84
N HIS A 65 -12.74 -1.26 -11.50
CA HIS A 65 -12.55 -2.45 -10.68
C HIS A 65 -12.12 -2.15 -9.24
N TYR A 66 -11.59 -0.96 -8.98
CA TYR A 66 -11.03 -0.61 -7.68
C TYR A 66 -11.57 0.74 -7.21
N LYS A 67 -11.65 0.90 -5.88
CA LYS A 67 -12.15 2.13 -5.25
C LYS A 67 -11.02 3.13 -5.03
N LYS A 68 -11.38 4.39 -4.85
CA LYS A 68 -10.46 5.45 -4.43
C LYS A 68 -10.01 5.26 -2.98
N ILE A 69 -10.96 4.93 -2.10
CA ILE A 69 -10.71 4.66 -0.68
C ILE A 69 -11.28 3.28 -0.39
N LEU A 70 -10.45 2.41 0.18
CA LEU A 70 -10.84 1.06 0.57
C LEU A 70 -10.80 0.96 2.09
N LYS A 71 -11.94 0.55 2.65
CA LYS A 71 -12.11 0.31 4.09
C LYS A 71 -12.34 -1.17 4.26
N PHE A 72 -11.50 -1.83 5.04
CA PHE A 72 -11.62 -3.29 5.22
C PHE A 72 -11.03 -3.72 6.54
N GLN A 73 -11.26 -4.96 6.88
CA GLN A 73 -10.73 -5.60 8.08
C GLN A 73 -9.88 -6.80 7.70
N CYS A 74 -8.73 -6.91 8.35
CA CYS A 74 -7.85 -8.07 8.25
C CYS A 74 -7.58 -8.54 9.66
N GLU A 75 -7.91 -9.80 9.97
CA GLU A 75 -7.94 -10.28 11.36
C GLU A 75 -8.79 -9.33 12.22
N ASP A 76 -8.24 -8.81 13.31
CA ASP A 76 -8.92 -7.86 14.19
C ASP A 76 -8.47 -6.41 13.96
N VAL A 77 -7.80 -6.14 12.84
CA VAL A 77 -7.30 -4.82 12.47
C VAL A 77 -8.21 -4.19 11.42
N LYS A 78 -8.68 -2.98 11.68
CA LYS A 78 -9.42 -2.18 10.71
C LYS A 78 -8.45 -1.31 9.93
N ILE A 79 -8.55 -1.36 8.61
CA ILE A 79 -7.64 -0.68 7.69
C ILE A 79 -8.41 0.30 6.81
N VAL A 80 -7.83 1.48 6.60
CA VAL A 80 -8.20 2.41 5.54
C VAL A 80 -7.02 2.55 4.62
N MET A 81 -7.24 2.37 3.32
CA MET A 81 -6.22 2.54 2.29
C MET A 81 -6.72 3.52 1.23
N THR A 82 -5.87 4.45 0.86
CA THR A 82 -6.11 5.42 -0.22
C THR A 82 -4.77 5.78 -0.86
N HIS A 83 -4.79 6.29 -2.09
CA HIS A 83 -3.52 6.64 -2.75
C HIS A 83 -2.94 7.92 -2.18
N ILE A 84 -3.71 9.02 -2.17
CA ILE A 84 -3.24 10.34 -1.70
C ILE A 84 -3.70 10.53 -0.26
N GLY A 85 -2.81 10.24 0.70
CA GLY A 85 -3.17 10.25 2.11
C GLY A 85 -2.45 11.27 2.97
N GLY A 86 -1.24 11.61 2.62
CA GLY A 86 -0.38 12.42 3.48
C GLY A 86 0.18 11.61 4.64
N TYR A 87 0.39 12.27 5.79
CA TYR A 87 0.98 11.65 6.98
C TYR A 87 0.55 12.42 8.23
N PRO A 88 0.83 11.92 9.44
CA PRO A 88 0.43 12.58 10.67
C PRO A 88 0.81 14.06 10.70
N LYS A 89 -0.14 14.91 11.07
CA LYS A 89 -0.08 16.37 11.08
C LYS A 89 -0.12 17.03 9.69
N ARG A 90 -0.05 16.25 8.62
CA ARG A 90 -0.10 16.75 7.24
C ARG A 90 -0.93 15.81 6.36
N TYR A 91 -2.08 15.40 6.82
CA TYR A 91 -2.98 14.57 6.02
C TYR A 91 -3.49 15.33 4.80
N ALA A 92 -3.71 14.62 3.72
CA ALA A 92 -4.35 15.17 2.53
C ALA A 92 -5.79 15.63 2.86
N PRO A 93 -6.35 16.60 2.09
CA PRO A 93 -7.71 17.08 2.33
C PRO A 93 -8.73 15.95 2.45
N GLY A 94 -9.56 15.99 3.50
CA GLY A 94 -10.61 15.01 3.74
C GLY A 94 -10.16 13.73 4.47
N ILE A 95 -8.88 13.48 4.59
CA ILE A 95 -8.37 12.22 5.19
C ILE A 95 -8.56 12.22 6.70
N LYS A 96 -8.29 13.33 7.35
CA LYS A 96 -8.45 13.41 8.81
C LYS A 96 -9.89 13.08 9.24
N GLU A 97 -10.88 13.54 8.48
CA GLU A 97 -12.29 13.25 8.71
C GLU A 97 -12.59 11.76 8.55
N VAL A 98 -12.03 11.12 7.52
CA VAL A 98 -12.19 9.68 7.30
C VAL A 98 -11.60 8.89 8.48
N LEU A 99 -10.40 9.25 8.91
CA LEU A 99 -9.75 8.59 10.04
C LEU A 99 -10.53 8.80 11.34
N TYR A 100 -11.07 9.97 11.54
CA TYR A 100 -11.88 10.27 12.71
C TYR A 100 -13.18 9.44 12.76
N LEU A 101 -13.85 9.29 11.60
CA LEU A 101 -15.10 8.55 11.50
C LEU A 101 -14.86 7.02 11.55
N GLU A 102 -13.87 6.54 10.83
CA GLU A 102 -13.61 5.10 10.69
C GLU A 102 -12.82 4.51 11.84
N LYS A 103 -11.96 5.29 12.48
CA LYS A 103 -11.07 4.88 13.57
C LYS A 103 -10.28 3.61 13.25
N PRO A 104 -9.55 3.57 12.11
CA PRO A 104 -8.74 2.41 11.78
C PRO A 104 -7.52 2.31 12.70
N GLN A 105 -6.99 1.11 12.87
CA GLN A 105 -5.70 0.91 13.51
C GLN A 105 -4.55 1.10 12.51
N LEU A 106 -4.82 0.93 11.20
CA LEU A 106 -3.83 1.04 10.14
C LEU A 106 -4.36 1.91 9.00
N PHE A 107 -3.55 2.87 8.59
CA PHE A 107 -3.80 3.74 7.43
C PHE A 107 -2.66 3.56 6.44
N VAL A 108 -2.99 3.22 5.20
CA VAL A 108 -2.03 2.93 4.13
C VAL A 108 -2.24 3.90 2.98
N CYS A 109 -1.15 4.50 2.49
CA CYS A 109 -1.19 5.36 1.31
C CYS A 109 0.09 5.24 0.47
N GLY A 110 0.13 5.96 -0.65
CA GLY A 110 1.27 6.06 -1.55
C GLY A 110 1.48 7.49 -2.01
N HIS A 111 1.58 7.70 -3.30
CA HIS A 111 1.65 8.99 -4.02
C HIS A 111 2.93 9.79 -3.82
N SER A 112 3.39 10.00 -2.61
CA SER A 112 4.59 10.81 -2.34
C SER A 112 5.88 10.15 -2.81
N HIS A 113 5.85 8.83 -3.05
CA HIS A 113 7.03 8.00 -3.29
C HIS A 113 8.02 7.99 -2.12
N ILE A 114 7.60 8.45 -0.95
CA ILE A 114 8.44 8.54 0.25
C ILE A 114 8.06 7.42 1.21
N LEU A 115 9.01 6.52 1.42
CA LEU A 115 8.89 5.46 2.42
C LEU A 115 8.66 6.06 3.81
N LYS A 116 7.59 5.65 4.49
CA LYS A 116 7.27 6.17 5.81
C LYS A 116 6.50 5.16 6.65
N ALA A 117 6.88 5.07 7.92
CA ALA A 117 6.13 4.37 8.95
C ALA A 117 6.06 5.29 10.17
N ALA A 118 4.87 5.72 10.55
CA ALA A 118 4.69 6.68 11.64
C ALA A 118 3.38 6.41 12.39
N TYR A 119 3.45 6.43 13.71
CA TYR A 119 2.25 6.32 14.55
C TYR A 119 1.73 7.70 14.89
N ASP A 120 0.43 7.90 14.69
CA ASP A 120 -0.28 9.12 15.08
C ASP A 120 -0.97 8.88 16.42
N PRO A 121 -0.46 9.46 17.54
CA PRO A 121 -1.07 9.26 18.85
C PRO A 121 -2.39 10.00 19.00
N GLU A 122 -2.63 11.07 18.25
CA GLU A 122 -3.90 11.80 18.27
C GLU A 122 -5.02 10.95 17.68
N MET A 123 -4.77 10.35 16.52
CA MET A 123 -5.74 9.52 15.80
C MET A 123 -5.66 8.05 16.20
N LYS A 124 -4.65 7.66 16.96
CA LYS A 124 -4.37 6.27 17.37
C LYS A 124 -4.28 5.32 16.17
N VAL A 125 -3.54 5.73 15.15
CA VAL A 125 -3.40 5.00 13.90
C VAL A 125 -1.94 4.88 13.50
N MET A 126 -1.55 3.70 13.01
CA MET A 126 -0.26 3.48 12.34
C MET A 126 -0.42 3.88 10.88
N CYS A 127 0.43 4.78 10.40
CA CYS A 127 0.44 5.22 9.01
C CYS A 127 1.61 4.61 8.28
N LEU A 128 1.34 3.92 7.16
CA LEU A 128 2.36 3.29 6.32
C LEU A 128 2.29 3.83 4.90
N ASN A 129 3.45 4.15 4.35
CA ASN A 129 3.65 4.41 2.93
C ASN A 129 4.84 3.56 2.49
N PRO A 130 4.65 2.60 1.57
CA PRO A 130 5.73 1.70 1.17
C PRO A 130 6.79 2.34 0.26
N GLY A 131 6.63 3.62 -0.08
CA GLY A 131 7.43 4.26 -1.12
C GLY A 131 7.01 3.78 -2.50
N ALA A 132 7.78 4.11 -3.53
CA ALA A 132 7.49 3.70 -4.89
C ALA A 132 8.22 2.39 -5.23
N ALA A 133 7.47 1.41 -5.71
CA ALA A 133 8.03 0.13 -6.16
C ALA A 133 8.50 0.19 -7.61
N GLY A 134 7.98 1.11 -8.39
CA GLY A 134 8.28 1.27 -9.81
C GLY A 134 9.48 2.15 -10.11
N THR A 135 9.67 2.40 -11.40
CA THR A 135 10.82 3.14 -11.92
C THR A 135 10.52 4.58 -12.29
N PHE A 136 9.25 5.00 -12.19
CA PHE A 136 8.81 6.34 -12.55
C PHE A 136 8.69 7.23 -11.31
N GLY A 137 9.29 8.42 -11.34
CA GLY A 137 9.16 9.42 -10.28
C GLY A 137 10.49 10.02 -9.87
N PHE A 138 10.51 10.65 -8.69
CA PHE A 138 11.68 11.37 -8.16
C PHE A 138 12.37 10.62 -7.02
N HIS A 139 11.86 9.45 -6.62
CA HIS A 139 12.48 8.64 -5.59
C HIS A 139 13.82 8.07 -6.06
N LYS A 140 14.76 7.92 -5.14
CA LYS A 140 16.08 7.37 -5.43
C LYS A 140 16.10 5.86 -5.37
N VAL A 141 15.44 5.29 -4.38
CA VAL A 141 15.42 3.85 -4.11
C VAL A 141 13.99 3.34 -4.24
N ARG A 142 13.85 2.22 -4.93
CA ARG A 142 12.59 1.49 -5.06
C ARG A 142 12.38 0.62 -3.82
N THR A 143 11.19 0.64 -3.25
CA THR A 143 10.91 -0.06 -1.98
C THR A 143 9.61 -0.82 -1.98
N LEU A 144 9.57 -1.87 -1.15
CA LEU A 144 8.39 -2.64 -0.77
C LEU A 144 8.34 -2.73 0.75
N MET A 145 7.18 -3.08 1.30
CA MET A 145 7.05 -3.44 2.71
C MET A 145 6.45 -4.83 2.87
N ARG A 146 6.81 -5.51 3.95
CA ARG A 146 6.13 -6.72 4.43
C ARG A 146 5.85 -6.56 5.91
N PHE A 147 4.74 -7.10 6.37
CA PHE A 147 4.41 -7.15 7.79
C PHE A 147 3.42 -8.26 8.08
N VAL A 148 3.17 -8.51 9.36
CA VAL A 148 2.25 -9.53 9.82
C VAL A 148 1.12 -8.86 10.60
N ILE A 149 -0.11 -9.28 10.32
CA ILE A 149 -1.27 -8.97 11.16
C ILE A 149 -1.63 -10.25 11.91
N ASP A 150 -1.56 -10.18 13.23
CA ASP A 150 -1.81 -11.30 14.12
C ASP A 150 -2.82 -10.88 15.17
N GLY A 151 -4.10 -11.27 14.97
CA GLY A 151 -5.21 -10.75 15.75
C GLY A 151 -5.31 -9.24 15.61
N ALA A 152 -5.11 -8.50 16.71
CA ALA A 152 -5.11 -7.04 16.72
C ALA A 152 -3.72 -6.42 16.60
N LYS A 153 -2.68 -7.24 16.45
CA LYS A 153 -1.29 -6.77 16.40
C LYS A 153 -0.79 -6.66 14.97
N ILE A 154 -0.08 -5.56 14.71
CA ILE A 154 0.70 -5.35 13.49
C ILE A 154 2.15 -5.49 13.93
N ARG A 155 2.87 -6.47 13.37
CA ARG A 155 4.24 -6.79 13.79
C ARG A 155 5.13 -7.17 12.62
N ASP A 156 6.43 -7.27 12.89
CA ASP A 156 7.45 -7.73 11.95
C ASP A 156 7.47 -6.88 10.66
N LEU A 157 7.38 -5.56 10.82
CA LEU A 157 7.46 -4.64 9.69
C LEU A 157 8.88 -4.66 9.12
N GLU A 158 8.97 -4.98 7.83
CA GLU A 158 10.20 -5.00 7.07
C GLU A 158 10.11 -4.07 5.87
N VAL A 159 11.20 -3.37 5.58
CA VAL A 159 11.39 -2.61 4.35
C VAL A 159 12.32 -3.40 3.44
N ILE A 160 11.93 -3.54 2.18
CA ILE A 160 12.73 -4.20 1.16
C ILE A 160 13.16 -3.16 0.14
N GLU A 161 14.46 -3.00 -0.03
CA GLU A 161 15.01 -2.13 -1.07
C GLU A 161 15.28 -2.95 -2.34
N LEU A 162 14.69 -2.52 -3.46
CA LEU A 162 14.85 -3.18 -4.75
C LEU A 162 16.05 -2.66 -5.54
N GLY A 163 16.71 -1.62 -5.03
CA GLY A 163 17.80 -0.94 -5.71
C GLY A 163 17.40 0.46 -6.18
N ASN A 164 18.28 1.08 -6.94
CA ASN A 164 18.06 2.44 -7.41
C ASN A 164 16.98 2.49 -8.50
N ARG A 165 16.26 3.59 -8.56
CA ARG A 165 15.21 3.81 -9.56
C ARG A 165 15.75 3.74 -10.99
N ALA A 166 16.95 4.23 -11.19
CA ALA A 166 17.57 4.35 -12.51
C ALA A 166 18.30 3.07 -12.98
N ASP A 167 18.36 2.03 -12.16
CA ASP A 167 19.08 0.79 -12.48
C ASP A 167 18.26 -0.20 -13.30
#